data_32d40fb175159022c10e0fb051e9b2ac
#
_entry.id   32d40fb175159022c10e0fb051e9b2ac
#
_cell.length_a   1.000
_cell.length_b   1.000
_cell.length_c   1.000
_cell.angle_alpha   90.00
_cell.angle_beta   90.00
_cell.angle_gamma   90.00
#
_symmetry.space_group_name_H-M   'P 1'
#
loop_
_entity.id
_entity.type
_entity.pdbx_description
1 polymer ?
#
loop_
_entity_poly.entity_id
_entity_poly.type
_entity_poly.pdbx_seq_one_letter_code
_entity_poly.pdbx_strand_id
1 'polypeptide(L)'
;MDIRPLLQLSTVLIAVSAGAYYGWGGLTADNVVTDNSGKPDYIVEQVQLWQTDSQGNLLRRMQGEQLTHHPAPERFHLTQPDIQLYSNGQLLWRLTAKQADSPNPASDIWLSGQVVAQRLLSQEPLRLETSRLHANPKANRFDSPEKVTVISLKGSISGIGMSTDLQAKSVELKSSVEVRYAPSY
;
A
#
# COMPACT_ATOMS: atom_id res chain seq x y z
N MET A 1 -63.00 18.62 -18.09
CA MET A 1 -61.80 19.02 -18.84
C MET A 1 -60.75 17.94 -18.61
N ASP A 2 -60.56 17.04 -19.58
CA ASP A 2 -59.71 15.85 -19.41
C ASP A 2 -58.21 16.24 -19.51
N ILE A 3 -57.48 16.09 -18.45
CA ILE A 3 -56.06 16.41 -18.36
C ILE A 3 -55.14 15.29 -18.88
N ARG A 4 -55.74 14.15 -19.26
CA ARG A 4 -55.04 12.97 -19.80
C ARG A 4 -54.20 13.23 -21.06
N PRO A 5 -54.64 14.03 -22.07
CA PRO A 5 -53.82 14.28 -23.26
C PRO A 5 -52.61 15.18 -22.97
N LEU A 6 -52.69 16.08 -21.97
CA LEU A 6 -51.56 16.95 -21.60
C LEU A 6 -50.44 16.18 -20.91
N LEU A 7 -50.75 15.15 -20.08
CA LEU A 7 -49.78 14.28 -19.45
C LEU A 7 -49.05 13.36 -20.46
N GLN A 8 -49.73 12.91 -21.50
CA GLN A 8 -49.12 12.10 -22.57
C GLN A 8 -48.18 12.94 -23.45
N LEU A 9 -48.50 14.20 -23.72
CA LEU A 9 -47.63 15.08 -24.49
C LEU A 9 -46.34 15.43 -23.75
N SER A 10 -46.38 15.62 -22.41
CA SER A 10 -45.22 15.92 -21.59
C SER A 10 -44.25 14.73 -21.51
N THR A 11 -44.77 13.50 -21.44
CA THR A 11 -43.95 12.28 -21.39
C THR A 11 -43.22 12.03 -22.71
N VAL A 12 -43.85 12.29 -23.84
CA VAL A 12 -43.21 12.16 -25.15
C VAL A 12 -42.12 13.23 -25.33
N LEU A 13 -42.36 14.46 -24.88
CA LEU A 13 -41.36 15.54 -25.00
C LEU A 13 -40.12 15.29 -24.16
N ILE A 14 -40.26 14.73 -22.94
CA ILE A 14 -39.14 14.33 -22.07
C ILE A 14 -38.37 13.14 -22.69
N ALA A 15 -39.05 12.16 -23.27
CA ALA A 15 -38.40 11.03 -23.93
C ALA A 15 -37.61 11.44 -25.17
N VAL A 16 -38.14 12.38 -25.99
CA VAL A 16 -37.45 12.90 -27.18
C VAL A 16 -36.21 13.75 -26.78
N SER A 17 -36.33 14.58 -25.73
CA SER A 17 -35.20 15.39 -25.27
C SER A 17 -34.09 14.52 -24.64
N ALA A 18 -34.44 13.47 -23.89
CA ALA A 18 -33.48 12.50 -23.37
C ALA A 18 -32.79 11.70 -24.48
N GLY A 19 -33.59 11.25 -25.49
CA GLY A 19 -33.04 10.55 -26.65
C GLY A 19 -32.11 11.42 -27.50
N ALA A 20 -32.41 12.70 -27.68
CA ALA A 20 -31.55 13.65 -28.39
C ALA A 20 -30.25 13.93 -27.57
N TYR A 21 -30.36 14.06 -26.24
CA TYR A 21 -29.21 14.27 -25.39
C TYR A 21 -28.25 13.07 -25.40
N TYR A 22 -28.76 11.84 -25.29
CA TYR A 22 -27.95 10.61 -25.34
C TYR A 22 -27.51 10.22 -26.75
N GLY A 23 -28.31 10.51 -27.77
CA GLY A 23 -27.98 10.17 -29.15
C GLY A 23 -27.00 11.15 -29.82
N TRP A 24 -27.06 12.43 -29.45
CA TRP A 24 -26.15 13.42 -30.04
C TRP A 24 -24.82 13.54 -29.28
N GLY A 25 -24.82 13.30 -27.96
CA GLY A 25 -23.59 13.24 -27.14
C GLY A 25 -22.74 12.01 -27.43
N GLY A 26 -23.28 10.98 -28.08
CA GLY A 26 -22.57 9.74 -28.41
C GLY A 26 -21.81 9.74 -29.75
N LEU A 27 -21.91 10.77 -30.55
CA LEU A 27 -21.35 10.77 -31.92
C LEU A 27 -20.07 11.61 -32.11
N THR A 28 -19.54 12.21 -31.04
CA THR A 28 -18.26 12.93 -31.08
C THR A 28 -17.33 12.57 -29.93
N ALA A 29 -17.41 11.34 -29.44
CA ALA A 29 -16.24 10.78 -28.78
C ALA A 29 -15.31 10.29 -29.92
N ASP A 30 -14.51 11.19 -30.47
CA ASP A 30 -13.21 10.80 -30.97
C ASP A 30 -12.53 10.08 -29.80
N ASN A 31 -12.55 8.76 -29.85
CA ASN A 31 -11.64 7.93 -29.06
C ASN A 31 -10.22 8.26 -29.57
N VAL A 32 -9.73 9.44 -29.21
CA VAL A 32 -8.30 9.64 -29.10
C VAL A 32 -7.90 8.69 -27.98
N VAL A 33 -7.52 7.48 -28.36
CA VAL A 33 -6.74 6.60 -27.50
C VAL A 33 -5.45 7.35 -27.26
N THR A 34 -5.49 8.26 -26.30
CA THR A 34 -4.28 8.87 -25.77
C THR A 34 -3.60 7.69 -25.11
N ASP A 35 -2.53 7.21 -25.72
CA ASP A 35 -1.64 6.23 -25.10
C ASP A 35 -1.06 6.90 -23.83
N ASN A 36 -1.77 6.75 -22.74
CA ASN A 36 -1.36 7.18 -21.41
C ASN A 36 -0.54 6.11 -20.69
N SER A 37 -0.05 5.11 -21.43
CA SER A 37 0.81 4.08 -20.88
C SER A 37 2.02 4.74 -20.23
N GLY A 38 2.13 4.53 -18.91
CA GLY A 38 3.22 5.07 -18.10
C GLY A 38 3.02 6.47 -17.52
N LYS A 39 1.91 7.19 -17.83
CA LYS A 39 1.61 8.47 -17.17
C LYS A 39 0.79 8.23 -15.90
N PRO A 40 1.06 9.00 -14.82
CA PRO A 40 0.20 8.96 -13.65
C PRO A 40 -1.16 9.56 -13.98
N ASP A 41 -2.23 8.97 -13.46
CA ASP A 41 -3.58 9.52 -13.51
C ASP A 41 -3.91 10.41 -12.30
N TYR A 42 -3.22 10.20 -11.17
CA TYR A 42 -3.25 11.14 -10.06
C TYR A 42 -1.93 11.16 -9.26
N ILE A 43 -1.70 12.29 -8.61
CA ILE A 43 -0.61 12.54 -7.66
C ILE A 43 -1.23 13.17 -6.42
N VAL A 44 -0.91 12.64 -5.25
CA VAL A 44 -1.36 13.16 -3.95
C VAL A 44 -0.14 13.52 -3.12
N GLU A 45 -0.08 14.74 -2.61
CA GLU A 45 0.98 15.21 -1.73
C GLU A 45 0.58 15.10 -0.26
N GLN A 46 1.55 14.92 0.64
CA GLN A 46 1.35 14.82 2.09
C GLN A 46 0.32 13.75 2.46
N VAL A 47 0.53 12.55 1.94
CA VAL A 47 -0.41 11.43 2.04
C VAL A 47 -0.55 10.94 3.48
N GLN A 48 -1.80 10.73 3.89
CA GLN A 48 -2.13 10.00 5.11
C GLN A 48 -3.28 9.03 4.83
N LEU A 49 -3.05 7.76 5.07
CA LEU A 49 -4.02 6.69 4.83
C LEU A 49 -4.21 5.88 6.12
N TRP A 50 -5.46 5.52 6.41
CA TRP A 50 -5.82 4.64 7.52
C TRP A 50 -6.61 3.47 6.99
N GLN A 51 -6.34 2.29 7.52
CA GLN A 51 -7.13 1.10 7.28
C GLN A 51 -7.60 0.53 8.61
N THR A 52 -8.91 0.25 8.69
CA THR A 52 -9.55 -0.37 9.85
C THR A 52 -10.09 -1.75 9.49
N ASP A 53 -10.34 -2.57 10.52
CA ASP A 53 -11.12 -3.80 10.37
C ASP A 53 -12.63 -3.50 10.33
N SER A 54 -13.44 -4.56 10.22
CA SER A 54 -14.91 -4.45 10.19
C SER A 54 -15.52 -3.93 11.50
N GLN A 55 -14.75 -3.91 12.59
CA GLN A 55 -15.15 -3.41 13.90
C GLN A 55 -14.69 -1.97 14.14
N GLY A 56 -13.96 -1.36 13.18
CA GLY A 56 -13.42 -0.01 13.29
C GLY A 56 -12.05 0.08 13.99
N ASN A 57 -11.43 -1.04 14.36
CA ASN A 57 -10.09 -1.01 14.95
C ASN A 57 -9.03 -0.70 13.89
N LEU A 58 -8.08 0.16 14.23
CA LEU A 58 -7.00 0.53 13.34
C LEU A 58 -6.08 -0.68 13.10
N LEU A 59 -5.92 -1.06 11.83
CA LEU A 59 -5.01 -2.12 11.37
C LEU A 59 -3.69 -1.54 10.85
N ARG A 60 -3.77 -0.44 10.11
CA ARG A 60 -2.62 0.17 9.47
C ARG A 60 -2.81 1.67 9.30
N ARG A 61 -1.73 2.41 9.52
CA ARG A 61 -1.59 3.81 9.11
C ARG A 61 -0.40 3.91 8.17
N MET A 62 -0.54 4.65 7.09
CA MET A 62 0.52 4.91 6.13
C MET A 62 0.60 6.41 5.87
N GLN A 63 1.81 6.95 5.89
CA GLN A 63 2.11 8.35 5.58
C GLN A 63 3.24 8.38 4.56
N GLY A 64 3.32 9.47 3.79
CA GLY A 64 4.41 9.72 2.84
C GLY A 64 4.32 11.11 2.25
N GLU A 65 5.39 11.54 1.60
CA GLU A 65 5.46 12.87 0.98
C GLU A 65 4.60 12.96 -0.27
N GLN A 66 4.68 11.98 -1.15
CA GLN A 66 3.95 11.98 -2.43
C GLN A 66 3.55 10.55 -2.81
N LEU A 67 2.29 10.36 -3.15
CA LEU A 67 1.76 9.15 -3.77
C LEU A 67 1.44 9.41 -5.23
N THR A 68 2.02 8.61 -6.11
CA THR A 68 1.76 8.62 -7.54
C THR A 68 1.09 7.30 -7.93
N HIS A 69 0.01 7.37 -8.68
CA HIS A 69 -0.68 6.21 -9.22
C HIS A 69 -0.54 6.16 -10.75
N HIS A 70 -0.25 4.97 -11.28
CA HIS A 70 -0.19 4.66 -12.69
C HIS A 70 -1.21 3.56 -12.99
N PRO A 71 -2.18 3.78 -13.89
CA PRO A 71 -3.22 2.79 -14.17
C PRO A 71 -2.78 1.67 -15.13
N ALA A 72 -1.74 1.90 -15.93
CA ALA A 72 -1.26 0.94 -16.91
C ALA A 72 0.27 0.95 -17.06
N PRO A 73 1.01 -0.05 -16.50
CA PRO A 73 0.51 -1.07 -15.57
C PRO A 73 0.13 -0.48 -14.22
N GLU A 74 -0.86 -1.08 -13.57
CA GLU A 74 -1.30 -0.69 -12.23
C GLU A 74 -0.12 -0.63 -11.27
N ARG A 75 0.18 0.56 -10.74
CA ARG A 75 1.28 0.76 -9.80
C ARG A 75 1.06 1.99 -8.93
N PHE A 76 1.30 1.80 -7.65
CA PHE A 76 1.37 2.86 -6.65
C PHE A 76 2.82 3.08 -6.26
N HIS A 77 3.27 4.32 -6.29
CA HIS A 77 4.59 4.74 -5.84
C HIS A 77 4.44 5.76 -4.73
N LEU A 78 5.04 5.49 -3.55
CA LEU A 78 5.00 6.38 -2.39
C LEU A 78 6.42 6.77 -1.99
N THR A 79 6.66 8.07 -1.90
CA THR A 79 7.94 8.65 -1.46
C THR A 79 7.94 8.82 0.06
N GLN A 80 9.07 8.50 0.71
CA GLN A 80 9.28 8.58 2.16
C GLN A 80 8.17 7.90 2.98
N PRO A 81 7.88 6.61 2.72
CA PRO A 81 6.84 5.91 3.45
C PRO A 81 7.18 5.75 4.94
N ASP A 82 6.18 6.00 5.79
CA ASP A 82 6.13 5.61 7.20
C ASP A 82 4.86 4.78 7.39
N ILE A 83 5.04 3.48 7.54
CA ILE A 83 3.97 2.49 7.64
C ILE A 83 3.93 1.95 9.07
N GLN A 84 2.79 2.07 9.71
CA GLN A 84 2.54 1.61 11.07
C GLN A 84 1.50 0.49 11.04
N LEU A 85 1.85 -0.65 11.61
CA LEU A 85 1.00 -1.82 11.71
C LEU A 85 0.53 -1.99 13.16
N TYR A 86 -0.77 -2.17 13.32
CA TYR A 86 -1.42 -2.28 14.61
C TYR A 86 -1.95 -3.68 14.85
N SER A 87 -1.99 -4.10 16.09
CA SER A 87 -2.64 -5.32 16.54
C SER A 87 -3.33 -5.05 17.86
N ASN A 88 -4.63 -5.35 17.96
CA ASN A 88 -5.45 -5.05 19.15
C ASN A 88 -5.33 -3.59 19.61
N GLY A 89 -5.37 -2.63 18.67
CA GLY A 89 -5.26 -1.20 18.95
C GLY A 89 -3.88 -0.71 19.35
N GLN A 90 -2.87 -1.57 19.40
CA GLN A 90 -1.51 -1.23 19.80
C GLN A 90 -0.58 -1.24 18.59
N LEU A 91 0.33 -0.25 18.53
CA LEU A 91 1.35 -0.16 17.48
C LEU A 91 2.37 -1.28 17.63
N LEU A 92 2.33 -2.25 16.73
CA LEU A 92 3.19 -3.44 16.74
C LEU A 92 4.48 -3.24 15.95
N TRP A 93 4.36 -2.72 14.71
CA TRP A 93 5.47 -2.50 13.81
C TRP A 93 5.44 -1.11 13.20
N ARG A 94 6.60 -0.52 12.99
CA ARG A 94 6.81 0.67 12.16
C ARG A 94 7.85 0.35 11.08
N LEU A 95 7.51 0.63 9.82
CA LEU A 95 8.38 0.46 8.67
C LEU A 95 8.61 1.82 8.00
N THR A 96 9.88 2.14 7.75
CA THR A 96 10.27 3.35 7.01
C THR A 96 11.21 2.99 5.87
N ALA A 97 11.17 3.75 4.78
CA ALA A 97 12.06 3.60 3.63
C ALA A 97 12.17 4.92 2.86
N LYS A 98 12.97 4.96 1.80
CA LYS A 98 12.95 6.09 0.86
C LYS A 98 11.77 6.01 -0.10
N GLN A 99 11.40 4.80 -0.51
CA GLN A 99 10.36 4.56 -1.51
C GLN A 99 9.58 3.29 -1.19
N ALA A 100 8.30 3.28 -1.56
CA ALA A 100 7.47 2.10 -1.60
C ALA A 100 6.79 1.99 -2.96
N ASP A 101 6.87 0.82 -3.57
CA ASP A 101 6.20 0.48 -4.83
C ASP A 101 5.24 -0.68 -4.61
N SER A 102 4.07 -0.61 -5.22
CA SER A 102 3.09 -1.68 -5.11
C SER A 102 2.18 -1.75 -6.33
N PRO A 103 2.02 -2.93 -6.95
CA PRO A 103 0.93 -3.18 -7.88
C PRO A 103 -0.41 -3.38 -7.15
N ASN A 104 -0.37 -3.74 -5.87
CA ASN A 104 -1.55 -3.92 -5.02
C ASN A 104 -1.21 -3.64 -3.55
N PRO A 105 -1.47 -2.41 -3.04
CA PRO A 105 -1.11 -2.01 -1.68
C PRO A 105 -1.70 -2.88 -0.56
N ALA A 106 -2.73 -3.68 -0.87
CA ALA A 106 -3.34 -4.58 0.12
C ALA A 106 -2.53 -5.88 0.34
N SER A 107 -1.69 -6.29 -0.62
CA SER A 107 -1.04 -7.60 -0.57
C SER A 107 0.41 -7.64 -1.02
N ASP A 108 0.92 -6.58 -1.66
CA ASP A 108 2.21 -6.64 -2.32
C ASP A 108 2.89 -5.26 -2.30
N ILE A 109 3.80 -5.06 -1.36
CA ILE A 109 4.48 -3.79 -1.13
C ILE A 109 5.99 -4.03 -1.12
N TRP A 110 6.70 -3.37 -2.01
CA TRP A 110 8.15 -3.32 -2.05
C TRP A 110 8.66 -2.01 -1.44
N LEU A 111 9.38 -2.11 -0.33
CA LEU A 111 10.11 -1.00 0.27
C LEU A 111 11.54 -1.00 -0.21
N SER A 112 12.09 0.16 -0.56
CA SER A 112 13.46 0.30 -1.04
C SER A 112 14.15 1.55 -0.50
N GLY A 113 15.47 1.46 -0.36
CA GLY A 113 16.33 2.53 0.13
C GLY A 113 16.24 2.74 1.64
N GLN A 114 17.28 2.31 2.36
CA GLN A 114 17.38 2.47 3.83
C GLN A 114 16.15 1.97 4.59
N VAL A 115 15.71 0.77 4.25
CA VAL A 115 14.53 0.17 4.88
C VAL A 115 14.83 -0.18 6.32
N VAL A 116 13.98 0.31 7.22
CA VAL A 116 14.01 0.00 8.65
C VAL A 116 12.65 -0.51 9.08
N ALA A 117 12.59 -1.71 9.67
CA ALA A 117 11.41 -2.23 10.32
C ALA A 117 11.68 -2.38 11.82
N GLN A 118 10.83 -1.79 12.65
CA GLN A 118 10.97 -1.81 14.11
C GLN A 118 9.74 -2.45 14.75
N ARG A 119 9.96 -3.44 15.61
CA ARG A 119 8.94 -3.96 16.50
C ARG A 119 8.94 -3.15 17.77
N LEU A 120 7.84 -2.47 18.06
CA LEU A 120 7.73 -1.51 19.16
C LEU A 120 7.02 -2.10 20.39
N LEU A 121 6.06 -2.99 20.16
CA LEU A 121 5.32 -3.64 21.23
C LEU A 121 5.99 -4.97 21.62
N SER A 122 7.03 -4.92 22.41
CA SER A 122 7.68 -6.11 22.98
C SER A 122 8.63 -5.70 24.08
N GLN A 123 8.79 -6.55 25.11
CA GLN A 123 9.88 -6.44 26.07
C GLN A 123 11.26 -6.62 25.41
N GLU A 124 11.30 -7.22 24.23
CA GLU A 124 12.48 -7.35 23.39
C GLU A 124 12.27 -6.56 22.09
N PRO A 125 12.64 -5.27 22.03
CA PRO A 125 12.58 -4.49 20.81
C PRO A 125 13.47 -5.14 19.74
N LEU A 126 12.98 -5.12 18.50
CA LEU A 126 13.69 -5.69 17.37
C LEU A 126 13.71 -4.66 16.26
N ARG A 127 14.91 -4.43 15.71
CA ARG A 127 15.13 -3.55 14.57
C ARG A 127 15.76 -4.35 13.43
N LEU A 128 15.15 -4.26 12.27
CA LEU A 128 15.63 -4.86 11.04
C LEU A 128 16.04 -3.75 10.08
N GLU A 129 17.20 -3.90 9.46
CA GLU A 129 17.74 -2.98 8.47
C GLU A 129 18.10 -3.73 7.19
N THR A 130 17.69 -3.18 6.04
CA THR A 130 18.03 -3.72 4.72
C THR A 130 17.91 -2.63 3.65
N SER A 131 18.41 -2.89 2.46
CA SER A 131 18.22 -2.00 1.30
C SER A 131 16.90 -2.21 0.59
N ARG A 132 16.30 -3.40 0.70
CA ARG A 132 15.04 -3.76 0.05
C ARG A 132 14.25 -4.77 0.86
N LEU A 133 12.94 -4.56 0.98
CA LEU A 133 12.03 -5.42 1.73
C LEU A 133 10.72 -5.60 0.95
N HIS A 134 10.30 -6.84 0.79
CA HIS A 134 8.98 -7.19 0.31
C HIS A 134 8.06 -7.43 1.50
N ALA A 135 6.99 -6.69 1.60
CA ALA A 135 5.96 -6.85 2.64
C ALA A 135 4.68 -7.39 2.01
N ASN A 136 4.22 -8.52 2.51
CA ASN A 136 2.91 -9.08 2.18
C ASN A 136 2.00 -9.07 3.42
N PRO A 137 1.17 -8.02 3.60
CA PRO A 137 0.32 -7.90 4.77
C PRO A 137 -0.73 -9.01 4.90
N LYS A 138 -1.24 -9.54 3.77
CA LYS A 138 -2.22 -10.64 3.77
C LYS A 138 -1.62 -11.95 4.25
N ALA A 139 -0.38 -12.23 3.86
CA ALA A 139 0.34 -13.41 4.28
C ALA A 139 1.06 -13.25 5.63
N ASN A 140 1.01 -12.06 6.23
CA ASN A 140 1.79 -11.71 7.43
C ASN A 140 3.28 -12.02 7.29
N ARG A 141 3.86 -11.65 6.15
CA ARG A 141 5.20 -12.05 5.76
C ARG A 141 6.04 -10.86 5.31
N PHE A 142 7.32 -10.87 5.71
CA PHE A 142 8.36 -10.01 5.17
C PHE A 142 9.47 -10.87 4.57
N ASP A 143 9.91 -10.52 3.37
CA ASP A 143 11.01 -11.17 2.67
C ASP A 143 12.02 -10.12 2.19
N SER A 144 13.30 -10.44 2.20
CA SER A 144 14.34 -9.61 1.61
C SER A 144 15.32 -10.49 0.82
N PRO A 145 15.64 -10.14 -0.43
CA PRO A 145 16.71 -10.81 -1.16
C PRO A 145 18.11 -10.30 -0.78
N GLU A 146 18.16 -9.13 -0.12
CA GLU A 146 19.38 -8.37 0.14
C GLU A 146 20.03 -8.75 1.48
N LYS A 147 21.15 -8.09 1.80
CA LYS A 147 21.72 -8.15 3.14
C LYS A 147 20.75 -7.58 4.16
N VAL A 148 20.50 -8.34 5.22
CA VAL A 148 19.66 -7.95 6.34
C VAL A 148 20.48 -7.96 7.62
N THR A 149 20.27 -6.96 8.46
CA THR A 149 20.80 -6.91 9.83
C THR A 149 19.63 -6.83 10.80
N VAL A 150 19.54 -7.77 11.71
CA VAL A 150 18.56 -7.80 12.80
C VAL A 150 19.27 -7.46 14.10
N ILE A 151 18.80 -6.43 14.78
CA ILE A 151 19.37 -5.88 16.01
C ILE A 151 18.38 -6.09 17.14
N SER A 152 18.85 -6.62 18.25
CA SER A 152 18.08 -6.81 19.49
C SER A 152 18.92 -6.40 20.71
N LEU A 153 18.34 -6.45 21.90
CA LEU A 153 19.07 -6.20 23.15
C LEU A 153 20.19 -7.19 23.39
N LYS A 154 20.11 -8.41 22.83
CA LYS A 154 21.10 -9.49 23.01
C LYS A 154 22.24 -9.44 21.99
N GLY A 155 22.17 -8.52 21.01
CA GLY A 155 23.18 -8.41 19.95
C GLY A 155 22.57 -8.23 18.58
N SER A 156 23.36 -8.52 17.55
CA SER A 156 22.90 -8.42 16.16
C SER A 156 23.23 -9.69 15.37
N ILE A 157 22.37 -9.97 14.40
CA ILE A 157 22.54 -11.04 13.43
C ILE A 157 22.44 -10.42 12.04
N SER A 158 23.36 -10.72 11.16
CA SER A 158 23.27 -10.33 9.75
C SER A 158 23.36 -11.54 8.84
N GLY A 159 22.77 -11.42 7.64
CA GLY A 159 22.83 -12.46 6.62
C GLY A 159 22.36 -11.92 5.26
N ILE A 160 22.45 -12.73 4.22
CA ILE A 160 21.95 -12.42 2.88
C ILE A 160 20.71 -13.26 2.63
N GLY A 161 19.62 -12.58 2.23
CA GLY A 161 18.32 -13.19 2.07
C GLY A 161 17.64 -13.46 3.41
N MET A 162 16.38 -13.02 3.53
CA MET A 162 15.58 -13.20 4.73
C MET A 162 14.16 -13.58 4.33
N SER A 163 13.56 -14.44 5.13
CA SER A 163 12.12 -14.72 5.11
C SER A 163 11.59 -14.69 6.55
N THR A 164 10.41 -14.07 6.75
CA THR A 164 9.77 -14.06 8.07
C THR A 164 8.36 -14.59 7.98
N ASP A 165 7.92 -15.22 9.05
CA ASP A 165 6.51 -15.47 9.34
C ASP A 165 6.17 -14.73 10.64
N LEU A 166 5.36 -13.67 10.54
CA LEU A 166 4.99 -12.85 11.68
C LEU A 166 4.03 -13.58 12.64
N GLN A 167 3.26 -14.55 12.14
CA GLN A 167 2.36 -15.36 12.98
C GLN A 167 3.17 -16.40 13.77
N ALA A 168 4.07 -17.11 13.10
CA ALA A 168 4.97 -18.07 13.73
C ALA A 168 6.10 -17.38 14.53
N LYS A 169 6.25 -16.06 14.43
CA LYS A 169 7.32 -15.26 15.04
C LYS A 169 8.71 -15.77 14.68
N SER A 170 8.87 -16.31 13.48
CA SER A 170 10.10 -16.87 12.96
C SER A 170 10.79 -15.94 11.97
N VAL A 171 12.11 -15.94 11.99
CA VAL A 171 12.98 -15.24 11.03
C VAL A 171 14.01 -16.25 10.55
N GLU A 172 14.10 -16.44 9.25
CA GLU A 172 15.08 -17.29 8.58
C GLU A 172 16.02 -16.41 7.76
N LEU A 173 17.34 -16.58 7.98
CA LEU A 173 18.39 -16.00 7.14
C LEU A 173 18.97 -17.08 6.24
N LYS A 174 19.06 -16.82 4.93
CA LYS A 174 19.34 -17.86 3.94
C LYS A 174 20.83 -18.20 3.81
N SER A 175 21.70 -17.20 3.91
CA SER A 175 23.15 -17.40 3.73
C SER A 175 23.99 -16.32 4.42
N SER A 176 25.32 -16.56 4.50
CA SER A 176 26.32 -15.62 5.04
C SER A 176 25.96 -15.07 6.42
N VAL A 177 25.51 -15.96 7.31
CA VAL A 177 25.03 -15.56 8.64
C VAL A 177 26.22 -15.24 9.56
N GLU A 178 26.22 -14.03 10.11
CA GLU A 178 27.16 -13.54 11.11
C GLU A 178 26.39 -13.13 12.37
N VAL A 179 26.84 -13.58 13.54
CA VAL A 179 26.22 -13.28 14.82
C VAL A 179 27.19 -12.50 15.68
N ARG A 180 26.74 -11.40 16.29
CA ARG A 180 27.49 -10.60 17.27
C ARG A 180 26.66 -10.48 18.54
N TYR A 181 27.20 -10.96 19.66
CA TYR A 181 26.53 -10.86 20.94
C TYR A 181 26.86 -9.53 21.62
N ALA A 182 25.87 -8.93 22.28
CA ALA A 182 26.11 -7.84 23.21
C ALA A 182 26.70 -8.42 24.52
N PRO A 183 27.75 -7.83 25.09
CA PRO A 183 28.26 -8.27 26.40
C PRO A 183 27.18 -8.04 27.46
N SER A 184 26.84 -9.06 28.22
CA SER A 184 26.02 -8.95 29.44
C SER A 184 26.91 -8.42 30.56
N TYR A 185 26.62 -7.20 31.02
CA TYR A 185 27.21 -6.64 32.26
C TYR A 185 26.28 -6.95 33.43
#